data_3a0ca20ad7eb98859dad99429430dbd1
#
_entry.id   3a0ca20ad7eb98859dad99429430dbd1
#
_cell.length_a   1.000
_cell.length_b   1.000
_cell.length_c   1.000
_cell.angle_alpha   90.00
_cell.angle_beta   90.00
_cell.angle_gamma   90.00
#
_symmetry.space_group_name_H-M   'P 1'
#
loop_
_entity.id
_entity.type
_entity.pdbx_description
1 polymer ?
#
loop_
_entity_poly.entity_id
_entity_poly.type
_entity_poly.pdbx_seq_one_letter_code
_entity_poly.pdbx_strand_id
1 'polypeptide(L)'
;MKILITGGCGFVGTNIALYLNTKGFNVSSLDNLSRKGSLYNFSLLKKKKIVNYKFDISNYNYIKKLPKFDLIIDCCAEASVEISRKDLDRVFNTNLIGTLNILKKVKNDNSLIIFLSSSRVYSINELNKNYKIGNKQKELIDINFPKSKPRSIYGFTKLASEMLIEEFSYAFNIKYIINRCGVISGPLQFGKQDQGFVSLWVSSYIFKKNLYYIGYNGSGKQMRDVLHIFDLCKLILLQIKNFNKINNLIFNVGGSNYSSTNLKSLSKICEEITGNKIKIKKVKKTSIYDIPWYCSDNSKVSKAYNWKPEKNIKDIVNDVYKWLKANKNLLKKYF
;
A
#
# COMPACT_ATOMS: atom_id res chain seq x y z
N MET A 1 -7.02 -23.23 -6.30
CA MET A 1 -6.49 -21.99 -6.91
C MET A 1 -5.07 -21.78 -6.39
N LYS A 2 -4.09 -21.67 -7.29
CA LYS A 2 -2.68 -21.36 -7.00
C LYS A 2 -2.47 -19.86 -7.18
N ILE A 3 -2.01 -19.17 -6.13
CA ILE A 3 -1.90 -17.70 -6.10
C ILE A 3 -0.43 -17.31 -5.95
N LEU A 4 0.07 -16.43 -6.81
CA LEU A 4 1.34 -15.76 -6.64
C LEU A 4 1.12 -14.36 -6.10
N ILE A 5 1.88 -13.98 -5.06
CA ILE A 5 1.90 -12.63 -4.51
C ILE A 5 3.28 -12.03 -4.75
N THR A 6 3.38 -11.00 -5.60
CA THR A 6 4.63 -10.28 -5.80
C THR A 6 4.84 -9.26 -4.69
N GLY A 7 6.08 -8.96 -4.34
CA GLY A 7 6.38 -8.21 -3.13
C GLY A 7 5.89 -8.91 -1.86
N GLY A 8 5.84 -10.25 -1.89
CA GLY A 8 5.19 -11.06 -0.87
C GLY A 8 5.87 -11.06 0.49
N CYS A 9 7.14 -10.64 0.59
CA CYS A 9 7.82 -10.40 1.87
C CYS A 9 7.79 -8.92 2.30
N GLY A 10 7.15 -8.04 1.51
CA GLY A 10 6.79 -6.69 1.91
C GLY A 10 5.62 -6.67 2.89
N PHE A 11 5.32 -5.50 3.45
CA PHE A 11 4.23 -5.33 4.43
C PHE A 11 2.88 -5.86 3.92
N VAL A 12 2.43 -5.37 2.77
CA VAL A 12 1.12 -5.70 2.21
C VAL A 12 1.08 -7.15 1.75
N GLY A 13 2.07 -7.56 0.95
CA GLY A 13 2.14 -8.93 0.41
C GLY A 13 2.17 -10.00 1.50
N THR A 14 2.94 -9.79 2.57
CA THR A 14 3.00 -10.74 3.69
C THR A 14 1.66 -10.92 4.39
N ASN A 15 0.96 -9.82 4.68
CA ASN A 15 -0.35 -9.91 5.33
C ASN A 15 -1.39 -10.61 4.45
N ILE A 16 -1.41 -10.30 3.14
CA ILE A 16 -2.30 -10.97 2.19
C ILE A 16 -1.95 -12.47 2.10
N ALA A 17 -0.65 -12.81 1.99
CA ALA A 17 -0.19 -14.19 1.91
C ALA A 17 -0.62 -15.02 3.12
N LEU A 18 -0.37 -14.50 4.33
CA LEU A 18 -0.75 -15.15 5.57
C LEU A 18 -2.27 -15.31 5.68
N TYR A 19 -3.02 -14.25 5.34
CA TYR A 19 -4.48 -14.27 5.41
C TYR A 19 -5.08 -15.28 4.44
N LEU A 20 -4.67 -15.27 3.16
CA LEU A 20 -5.20 -16.22 2.18
C LEU A 20 -4.78 -17.66 2.47
N ASN A 21 -3.58 -17.88 3.01
CA ASN A 21 -3.16 -19.20 3.48
C ASN A 21 -4.09 -19.74 4.58
N THR A 22 -4.52 -18.90 5.54
CA THR A 22 -5.52 -19.32 6.57
C THR A 22 -6.91 -19.62 5.99
N LYS A 23 -7.19 -19.17 4.76
CA LYS A 23 -8.43 -19.45 4.03
C LYS A 23 -8.33 -20.67 3.10
N GLY A 24 -7.23 -21.43 3.18
CA GLY A 24 -7.02 -22.65 2.43
C GLY A 24 -6.51 -22.47 1.00
N PHE A 25 -6.08 -21.25 0.59
CA PHE A 25 -5.50 -21.05 -0.72
C PHE A 25 -4.05 -21.53 -0.78
N ASN A 26 -3.65 -22.07 -1.93
CA ASN A 26 -2.25 -22.41 -2.21
C ASN A 26 -1.50 -21.15 -2.64
N VAL A 27 -0.79 -20.54 -1.69
CA VAL A 27 -0.12 -19.25 -1.86
C VAL A 27 1.37 -19.42 -2.00
N SER A 28 1.96 -18.73 -2.97
CA SER A 28 3.41 -18.53 -3.12
C SER A 28 3.73 -17.04 -3.15
N SER A 29 4.94 -16.69 -2.78
CA SER A 29 5.48 -15.33 -2.74
C SER A 29 6.61 -15.18 -3.74
N LEU A 30 6.74 -14.01 -4.34
CA LEU A 30 7.90 -13.55 -5.10
C LEU A 30 8.45 -12.27 -4.46
N ASP A 31 9.70 -12.28 -4.03
CA ASP A 31 10.33 -11.10 -3.40
C ASP A 31 11.86 -11.23 -3.45
N ASN A 32 12.56 -10.15 -3.76
CA ASN A 32 14.03 -10.13 -3.77
C ASN A 32 14.67 -9.90 -2.38
N LEU A 33 13.84 -9.67 -1.34
CA LEU A 33 14.23 -9.44 0.05
C LEU A 33 15.09 -8.18 0.26
N SER A 34 15.02 -7.20 -0.64
CA SER A 34 15.87 -5.99 -0.59
C SER A 34 15.41 -4.95 0.45
N ARG A 35 14.17 -5.02 0.91
CA ARG A 35 13.62 -4.02 1.84
C ARG A 35 13.92 -4.36 3.30
N LYS A 36 14.10 -3.31 4.12
CA LYS A 36 14.21 -3.46 5.56
C LYS A 36 12.97 -4.16 6.11
N GLY A 37 13.16 -5.21 6.89
CA GLY A 37 12.09 -6.01 7.47
C GLY A 37 11.62 -7.18 6.60
N SER A 38 11.96 -7.25 5.30
CA SER A 38 11.53 -8.35 4.42
C SER A 38 12.05 -9.72 4.88
N LEU A 39 13.26 -9.79 5.46
CA LEU A 39 13.79 -11.03 6.04
C LEU A 39 12.98 -11.51 7.25
N TYR A 40 12.50 -10.59 8.10
CA TYR A 40 11.58 -10.94 9.19
C TYR A 40 10.28 -11.51 8.64
N ASN A 41 9.66 -10.82 7.69
CA ASN A 41 8.43 -11.26 7.06
C ASN A 41 8.60 -12.60 6.32
N PHE A 42 9.72 -12.79 5.60
CA PHE A 42 10.06 -14.06 4.99
C PHE A 42 10.10 -15.22 6.01
N SER A 43 10.68 -14.98 7.20
CA SER A 43 10.71 -16.01 8.25
C SER A 43 9.32 -16.44 8.70
N LEU A 44 8.36 -15.50 8.72
CA LEU A 44 6.95 -15.79 9.02
C LEU A 44 6.29 -16.62 7.93
N LEU A 45 6.52 -16.28 6.65
CA LEU A 45 6.00 -17.05 5.52
C LEU A 45 6.56 -18.48 5.52
N LYS A 46 7.86 -18.63 5.78
CA LYS A 46 8.52 -19.94 5.88
C LYS A 46 7.91 -20.81 6.97
N LYS A 47 7.61 -20.25 8.16
CA LYS A 47 6.92 -20.96 9.26
C LYS A 47 5.52 -21.47 8.86
N LYS A 48 4.87 -20.79 7.92
CA LYS A 48 3.56 -21.19 7.36
C LYS A 48 3.67 -22.02 6.09
N LYS A 49 4.90 -22.50 5.74
CA LYS A 49 5.19 -23.31 4.55
C LYS A 49 4.83 -22.59 3.22
N ILE A 50 4.76 -21.25 3.23
CA ILE A 50 4.56 -20.46 2.02
C ILE A 50 5.90 -20.32 1.31
N VAL A 51 5.99 -20.82 0.07
CA VAL A 51 7.20 -20.75 -0.76
C VAL A 51 7.44 -19.30 -1.16
N ASN A 52 8.68 -18.83 -1.05
CA ASN A 52 9.12 -17.55 -1.61
C ASN A 52 10.15 -17.80 -2.73
N TYR A 53 9.82 -17.36 -3.93
CA TYR A 53 10.75 -17.28 -5.05
C TYR A 53 11.59 -16.01 -4.88
N LYS A 54 12.88 -16.18 -4.56
CA LYS A 54 13.81 -15.07 -4.31
C LYS A 54 14.36 -14.53 -5.62
N PHE A 55 13.54 -13.73 -6.33
CA PHE A 55 13.93 -13.12 -7.61
C PHE A 55 13.54 -11.64 -7.63
N ASP A 56 14.22 -10.87 -8.49
CA ASP A 56 13.81 -9.50 -8.80
C ASP A 56 12.74 -9.54 -9.91
N ILE A 57 11.66 -8.79 -9.68
CA ILE A 57 10.52 -8.71 -10.60
C ILE A 57 10.90 -8.12 -11.98
N SER A 58 11.95 -7.29 -12.03
CA SER A 58 12.46 -6.69 -13.25
C SER A 58 13.15 -7.69 -14.19
N ASN A 59 13.56 -8.86 -13.68
CA ASN A 59 14.25 -9.87 -14.48
C ASN A 59 13.29 -10.93 -15.02
N TYR A 60 12.85 -10.74 -16.27
CA TYR A 60 11.91 -11.65 -16.93
C TYR A 60 12.43 -13.09 -17.07
N ASN A 61 13.76 -13.30 -17.16
CA ASN A 61 14.33 -14.65 -17.31
C ASN A 61 14.03 -15.55 -16.10
N TYR A 62 13.85 -14.98 -14.91
CA TYR A 62 13.41 -15.72 -13.73
C TYR A 62 11.88 -15.83 -13.67
N ILE A 63 11.16 -14.77 -14.02
CA ILE A 63 9.69 -14.74 -13.97
C ILE A 63 9.09 -15.81 -14.91
N LYS A 64 9.62 -15.96 -16.13
CA LYS A 64 9.13 -16.96 -17.12
C LYS A 64 9.31 -18.41 -16.65
N LYS A 65 10.24 -18.69 -15.72
CA LYS A 65 10.52 -20.04 -15.20
C LYS A 65 9.63 -20.42 -14.00
N LEU A 66 8.87 -19.48 -13.47
CA LEU A 66 7.94 -19.77 -12.36
C LEU A 66 6.84 -20.75 -12.82
N PRO A 67 6.33 -21.60 -11.93
CA PRO A 67 5.20 -22.48 -12.23
C PRO A 67 3.97 -21.68 -12.64
N LYS A 68 2.99 -22.35 -13.24
CA LYS A 68 1.71 -21.75 -13.60
C LYS A 68 0.91 -21.39 -12.36
N PHE A 69 0.28 -20.19 -12.39
CA PHE A 69 -0.63 -19.69 -11.35
C PHE A 69 -2.00 -19.36 -11.95
N ASP A 70 -3.04 -19.48 -11.13
CA ASP A 70 -4.41 -19.14 -11.53
C ASP A 70 -4.68 -17.63 -11.32
N LEU A 71 -4.01 -17.03 -10.32
CA LEU A 71 -4.13 -15.62 -9.97
C LEU A 71 -2.77 -15.05 -9.57
N ILE A 72 -2.46 -13.84 -10.03
CA ILE A 72 -1.34 -13.06 -9.54
C ILE A 72 -1.86 -11.81 -8.83
N ILE A 73 -1.42 -11.60 -7.56
CA ILE A 73 -1.69 -10.39 -6.80
C ILE A 73 -0.40 -9.57 -6.80
N ASP A 74 -0.39 -8.47 -7.56
CA ASP A 74 0.81 -7.64 -7.71
C ASP A 74 0.85 -6.55 -6.64
N CYS A 75 1.65 -6.80 -5.59
CA CYS A 75 1.93 -5.88 -4.49
C CYS A 75 3.35 -5.28 -4.58
N CYS A 76 4.15 -5.66 -5.60
CA CYS A 76 5.52 -5.22 -5.69
C CYS A 76 5.58 -3.75 -6.12
N ALA A 77 6.35 -2.95 -5.38
CA ALA A 77 6.66 -1.59 -5.78
C ALA A 77 7.81 -0.99 -4.98
N GLU A 78 8.62 -0.15 -5.62
CA GLU A 78 9.34 0.90 -4.91
C GLU A 78 8.37 2.07 -4.68
N ALA A 79 7.83 2.14 -3.47
CA ALA A 79 6.71 3.03 -3.13
C ALA A 79 7.14 4.38 -2.54
N SER A 80 8.44 4.64 -2.41
CA SER A 80 8.96 5.89 -1.88
C SER A 80 8.97 6.99 -2.95
N VAL A 81 8.27 8.09 -2.67
CA VAL A 81 8.29 9.29 -3.50
C VAL A 81 9.68 9.94 -3.49
N GLU A 82 10.41 9.88 -2.37
CA GLU A 82 11.76 10.42 -2.26
C GLU A 82 12.80 9.59 -3.02
N ILE A 83 12.70 8.26 -2.97
CA ILE A 83 13.56 7.37 -3.77
C ILE A 83 13.28 7.59 -5.26
N SER A 84 12.03 7.81 -5.65
CA SER A 84 11.68 8.06 -7.05
C SER A 84 12.33 9.31 -7.66
N ARG A 85 12.96 10.18 -6.85
CA ARG A 85 13.75 11.32 -7.32
C ARG A 85 15.26 11.05 -7.38
N LYS A 86 15.72 10.07 -6.59
CA LYS A 86 17.15 9.80 -6.41
C LYS A 86 17.63 8.62 -7.24
N ASP A 87 16.76 7.67 -7.50
CA ASP A 87 17.06 6.40 -8.17
C ASP A 87 15.90 6.06 -9.12
N LEU A 88 15.92 6.71 -10.29
CA LEU A 88 14.91 6.55 -11.33
C LEU A 88 14.87 5.13 -11.86
N ASP A 89 16.02 4.57 -12.16
CA ASP A 89 16.16 3.23 -12.76
C ASP A 89 15.52 2.18 -11.86
N ARG A 90 15.79 2.24 -10.58
CA ARG A 90 15.17 1.35 -9.60
C ARG A 90 13.65 1.44 -9.61
N VAL A 91 13.11 2.67 -9.66
CA VAL A 91 11.66 2.87 -9.62
C VAL A 91 11.01 2.40 -10.91
N PHE A 92 11.57 2.73 -12.08
CA PHE A 92 11.05 2.28 -13.37
C PHE A 92 11.18 0.76 -13.53
N ASN A 93 12.35 0.20 -13.21
CA ASN A 93 12.58 -1.24 -13.32
C ASN A 93 11.65 -2.03 -12.40
N THR A 94 11.47 -1.60 -11.14
CA THR A 94 10.58 -2.30 -10.22
C THR A 94 9.11 -2.12 -10.57
N ASN A 95 8.67 -0.88 -10.80
CA ASN A 95 7.23 -0.58 -10.87
C ASN A 95 6.66 -0.80 -12.27
N LEU A 96 7.37 -0.40 -13.33
CA LEU A 96 6.84 -0.47 -14.70
C LEU A 96 7.32 -1.72 -15.43
N ILE A 97 8.65 -1.94 -15.51
CA ILE A 97 9.20 -3.14 -16.17
C ILE A 97 8.80 -4.39 -15.40
N GLY A 98 8.81 -4.33 -14.06
CA GLY A 98 8.32 -5.42 -13.22
C GLY A 98 6.86 -5.77 -13.52
N THR A 99 5.96 -4.78 -13.60
CA THR A 99 4.57 -5.02 -13.97
C THR A 99 4.44 -5.57 -15.40
N LEU A 100 5.21 -5.06 -16.37
CA LEU A 100 5.25 -5.64 -17.73
C LEU A 100 5.64 -7.12 -17.71
N ASN A 101 6.65 -7.49 -16.92
CA ASN A 101 7.10 -8.89 -16.81
C ASN A 101 6.01 -9.77 -16.18
N ILE A 102 5.30 -9.27 -15.18
CA ILE A 102 4.15 -9.96 -14.58
C ILE A 102 3.01 -10.11 -15.60
N LEU A 103 2.72 -9.09 -16.39
CA LEU A 103 1.67 -9.17 -17.42
C LEU A 103 2.01 -10.20 -18.50
N LYS A 104 3.28 -10.29 -18.91
CA LYS A 104 3.75 -11.39 -19.81
C LYS A 104 3.50 -12.76 -19.17
N LYS A 105 3.74 -12.90 -17.86
CA LYS A 105 3.47 -14.13 -17.11
C LYS A 105 1.97 -14.41 -17.02
N VAL A 106 1.15 -13.40 -16.70
CA VAL A 106 -0.32 -13.50 -16.66
C VAL A 106 -0.88 -13.98 -17.99
N LYS A 107 -0.40 -13.40 -19.11
CA LYS A 107 -0.77 -13.83 -20.46
C LYS A 107 -0.40 -15.32 -20.71
N ASN A 108 0.83 -15.69 -20.42
CA ASN A 108 1.33 -17.05 -20.68
C ASN A 108 0.62 -18.11 -19.82
N ASP A 109 0.26 -17.77 -18.58
CA ASP A 109 -0.45 -18.65 -17.65
C ASP A 109 -1.97 -18.67 -17.88
N ASN A 110 -2.50 -17.72 -18.63
CA ASN A 110 -3.94 -17.41 -18.69
C ASN A 110 -4.51 -17.14 -17.28
N SER A 111 -3.77 -16.33 -16.50
CA SER A 111 -4.09 -16.00 -15.12
C SER A 111 -4.99 -14.79 -15.00
N LEU A 112 -5.63 -14.64 -13.84
CA LEU A 112 -6.24 -13.40 -13.40
C LEU A 112 -5.17 -12.48 -12.76
N ILE A 113 -5.41 -11.16 -12.71
CA ILE A 113 -4.53 -10.24 -12.00
C ILE A 113 -5.31 -9.29 -11.08
N ILE A 114 -4.85 -9.16 -9.82
CA ILE A 114 -5.25 -8.07 -8.92
C ILE A 114 -4.03 -7.19 -8.71
N PHE A 115 -4.11 -5.93 -9.15
CA PHE A 115 -3.01 -4.96 -9.07
C PHE A 115 -3.26 -3.95 -7.95
N LEU A 116 -2.30 -3.80 -7.04
CA LEU A 116 -2.33 -2.76 -6.02
C LEU A 116 -1.68 -1.48 -6.56
N SER A 117 -2.52 -0.59 -7.00
CA SER A 117 -2.17 0.78 -7.39
C SER A 117 -2.19 1.71 -6.17
N SER A 118 -2.22 2.99 -6.38
CA SER A 118 -2.04 4.00 -5.34
C SER A 118 -2.90 5.24 -5.59
N SER A 119 -3.30 5.91 -4.54
CA SER A 119 -3.86 7.28 -4.59
C SER A 119 -2.90 8.31 -5.21
N ARG A 120 -1.61 7.99 -5.34
CA ARG A 120 -0.61 8.86 -5.98
C ARG A 120 -0.75 8.96 -7.50
N VAL A 121 -1.67 8.23 -8.12
CA VAL A 121 -2.03 8.38 -9.55
C VAL A 121 -2.75 9.70 -9.83
N TYR A 122 -3.37 10.32 -8.83
CA TYR A 122 -4.07 11.59 -8.97
C TYR A 122 -3.13 12.79 -9.04
N SER A 123 -3.55 13.82 -9.77
CA SER A 123 -2.78 15.04 -9.98
C SER A 123 -2.59 15.84 -8.70
N ILE A 124 -1.36 16.09 -8.29
CA ILE A 124 -1.03 16.84 -7.05
C ILE A 124 -1.57 18.27 -7.14
N ASN A 125 -1.41 18.93 -8.29
CA ASN A 125 -1.88 20.31 -8.45
C ASN A 125 -3.40 20.41 -8.28
N GLU A 126 -4.16 19.45 -8.81
CA GLU A 126 -5.62 19.44 -8.66
C GLU A 126 -6.04 19.13 -7.21
N LEU A 127 -5.35 18.19 -6.54
CA LEU A 127 -5.56 17.94 -5.11
C LEU A 127 -5.26 19.20 -4.25
N ASN A 128 -4.23 19.96 -4.60
CA ASN A 128 -3.87 21.19 -3.90
C ASN A 128 -4.85 22.34 -4.19
N LYS A 129 -5.40 22.44 -5.41
CA LYS A 129 -6.41 23.46 -5.77
C LYS A 129 -7.73 23.25 -5.05
N ASN A 130 -8.18 21.99 -4.95
CA ASN A 130 -9.45 21.64 -4.32
C ASN A 130 -9.41 21.78 -2.79
N TYR A 131 -8.20 21.90 -2.23
CA TYR A 131 -8.03 22.12 -0.82
C TYR A 131 -7.56 23.55 -0.50
N LYS A 132 -8.49 24.45 -0.20
CA LYS A 132 -8.18 25.69 0.53
C LYS A 132 -8.21 25.40 2.03
N ILE A 133 -7.09 25.65 2.71
CA ILE A 133 -7.00 25.51 4.17
C ILE A 133 -8.11 26.37 4.80
N GLY A 134 -9.10 25.74 5.41
CA GLY A 134 -10.25 26.41 6.01
C GLY A 134 -11.61 26.13 5.38
N ASN A 135 -11.71 25.54 4.19
CA ASN A 135 -13.00 25.15 3.63
C ASN A 135 -13.59 23.96 4.38
N LYS A 136 -14.84 24.09 4.84
CA LYS A 136 -15.56 23.08 5.63
C LYS A 136 -16.00 21.86 4.83
N GLN A 137 -16.11 21.96 3.50
CA GLN A 137 -16.46 20.82 2.63
C GLN A 137 -15.20 20.06 2.20
N LYS A 138 -15.05 18.90 2.80
CA LYS A 138 -13.95 17.97 2.55
C LYS A 138 -14.47 16.85 1.67
N GLU A 139 -14.47 17.08 0.38
CA GLU A 139 -14.95 16.11 -0.60
C GLU A 139 -14.04 14.88 -0.64
N LEU A 140 -14.65 13.70 -0.72
CA LEU A 140 -13.94 12.46 -0.97
C LEU A 140 -13.42 12.47 -2.41
N ILE A 141 -12.22 11.93 -2.61
CA ILE A 141 -11.61 11.83 -3.94
C ILE A 141 -12.19 10.61 -4.65
N ASP A 142 -13.01 10.85 -5.66
CA ASP A 142 -13.62 9.80 -6.45
C ASP A 142 -12.67 9.20 -7.51
N ILE A 143 -13.11 8.16 -8.19
CA ILE A 143 -12.30 7.42 -9.17
C ILE A 143 -11.99 8.24 -10.42
N ASN A 144 -12.81 9.24 -10.74
CA ASN A 144 -12.68 10.10 -11.93
C ASN A 144 -11.86 11.36 -11.65
N PHE A 145 -11.41 11.56 -10.40
CA PHE A 145 -10.61 12.72 -10.06
C PHE A 145 -9.44 12.91 -11.04
N PRO A 146 -9.11 14.15 -11.45
CA PRO A 146 -8.16 14.42 -12.53
C PRO A 146 -6.80 13.76 -12.40
N LYS A 147 -6.34 13.18 -13.51
CA LYS A 147 -5.02 12.52 -13.66
C LYS A 147 -4.17 13.14 -14.77
N SER A 148 -4.61 14.26 -15.37
CA SER A 148 -3.96 14.89 -16.51
C SER A 148 -2.76 15.77 -16.16
N LYS A 149 -2.64 16.24 -14.90
CA LYS A 149 -1.54 17.12 -14.44
C LYS A 149 -0.48 16.30 -13.69
N PRO A 150 0.74 16.89 -13.47
CA PRO A 150 1.83 16.19 -12.80
C PRO A 150 1.46 15.60 -11.43
N ARG A 151 2.06 14.48 -11.16
CA ARG A 151 2.09 13.71 -9.91
C ARG A 151 3.54 13.38 -9.56
N SER A 152 3.84 12.57 -8.59
CA SER A 152 5.22 12.10 -8.41
C SER A 152 5.61 11.09 -9.49
N ILE A 153 6.91 10.86 -9.70
CA ILE A 153 7.42 9.80 -10.60
C ILE A 153 6.88 8.44 -10.17
N TYR A 154 6.85 8.15 -8.87
CA TYR A 154 6.17 6.96 -8.33
C TYR A 154 4.71 6.88 -8.78
N GLY A 155 3.95 7.97 -8.64
CA GLY A 155 2.55 8.00 -9.07
C GLY A 155 2.40 7.82 -10.59
N PHE A 156 3.34 8.36 -11.37
CA PHE A 156 3.39 8.14 -12.81
C PHE A 156 3.59 6.66 -13.15
N THR A 157 4.59 5.99 -12.54
CA THR A 157 4.83 4.56 -12.82
C THR A 157 3.62 3.69 -12.46
N LYS A 158 2.90 4.01 -11.37
CA LYS A 158 1.68 3.28 -11.01
C LYS A 158 0.54 3.52 -12.01
N LEU A 159 0.34 4.77 -12.48
CA LEU A 159 -0.66 5.07 -13.50
C LEU A 159 -0.32 4.43 -14.85
N ALA A 160 0.95 4.49 -15.28
CA ALA A 160 1.41 3.82 -16.49
C ALA A 160 1.21 2.29 -16.42
N SER A 161 1.40 1.70 -15.24
CA SER A 161 1.11 0.28 -15.01
C SER A 161 -0.39 -0.03 -15.12
N GLU A 162 -1.28 0.85 -14.62
CA GLU A 162 -2.73 0.69 -14.81
C GLU A 162 -3.08 0.69 -16.31
N MET A 163 -2.60 1.67 -17.07
CA MET A 163 -2.83 1.76 -18.52
C MET A 163 -2.28 0.52 -19.23
N LEU A 164 -1.10 0.04 -18.87
CA LEU A 164 -0.51 -1.16 -19.44
C LEU A 164 -1.37 -2.41 -19.17
N ILE A 165 -1.99 -2.53 -17.99
CA ILE A 165 -2.91 -3.61 -17.65
C ILE A 165 -4.18 -3.53 -18.53
N GLU A 166 -4.73 -2.34 -18.74
CA GLU A 166 -5.90 -2.12 -19.60
C GLU A 166 -5.59 -2.51 -21.07
N GLU A 167 -4.41 -2.11 -21.60
CA GLU A 167 -3.97 -2.49 -22.94
C GLU A 167 -3.77 -4.02 -23.08
N PHE A 168 -3.17 -4.68 -22.08
CA PHE A 168 -3.03 -6.14 -22.08
C PHE A 168 -4.39 -6.84 -21.97
N SER A 169 -5.32 -6.28 -21.22
CA SER A 169 -6.68 -6.79 -21.14
C SER A 169 -7.38 -6.73 -22.51
N TYR A 170 -7.27 -5.60 -23.19
CA TYR A 170 -7.85 -5.40 -24.51
C TYR A 170 -7.21 -6.34 -25.57
N ALA A 171 -5.88 -6.37 -25.62
CA ALA A 171 -5.15 -7.13 -26.63
C ALA A 171 -5.16 -8.66 -26.40
N PHE A 172 -5.25 -9.13 -25.16
CA PHE A 172 -5.07 -10.54 -24.79
C PHE A 172 -6.21 -11.11 -23.94
N ASN A 173 -7.32 -10.38 -23.78
CA ASN A 173 -8.47 -10.80 -22.98
C ASN A 173 -8.12 -11.17 -21.52
N ILE A 174 -7.15 -10.46 -20.91
CA ILE A 174 -6.74 -10.67 -19.53
C ILE A 174 -7.77 -10.00 -18.60
N LYS A 175 -8.26 -10.75 -17.62
CA LYS A 175 -9.17 -10.21 -16.59
C LYS A 175 -8.38 -9.61 -15.44
N TYR A 176 -8.75 -8.39 -15.00
CA TYR A 176 -8.05 -7.66 -13.97
C TYR A 176 -8.97 -6.98 -12.94
N ILE A 177 -8.39 -6.67 -11.79
CA ILE A 177 -8.94 -5.71 -10.82
C ILE A 177 -7.79 -4.79 -10.40
N ILE A 178 -8.01 -3.48 -10.41
CA ILE A 178 -7.05 -2.47 -9.96
C ILE A 178 -7.59 -1.77 -8.72
N ASN A 179 -6.83 -1.81 -7.63
CA ASN A 179 -7.13 -1.11 -6.38
C ASN A 179 -6.20 0.08 -6.20
N ARG A 180 -6.69 1.31 -6.35
CA ARG A 180 -5.99 2.55 -6.02
C ARG A 180 -6.06 2.76 -4.51
N CYS A 181 -5.06 2.24 -3.82
CA CYS A 181 -5.04 2.27 -2.36
C CYS A 181 -4.65 3.64 -1.81
N GLY A 182 -5.37 4.11 -0.79
CA GLY A 182 -4.94 5.17 0.11
C GLY A 182 -3.75 4.72 0.97
N VAL A 183 -3.55 5.36 2.12
CA VAL A 183 -2.52 4.88 3.05
C VAL A 183 -2.98 3.57 3.69
N ILE A 184 -2.15 2.54 3.61
CA ILE A 184 -2.39 1.26 4.29
C ILE A 184 -1.47 1.17 5.50
N SER A 185 -2.00 0.71 6.65
CA SER A 185 -1.18 0.48 7.83
C SER A 185 -1.69 -0.70 8.67
N GLY A 186 -0.82 -1.22 9.54
CA GLY A 186 -1.10 -2.35 10.43
C GLY A 186 0.16 -3.10 10.85
N PRO A 187 0.02 -4.26 11.52
CA PRO A 187 1.14 -5.10 11.90
C PRO A 187 2.02 -5.54 10.73
N LEU A 188 3.29 -5.82 10.96
CA LEU A 188 4.32 -6.18 9.99
C LEU A 188 4.79 -5.04 9.07
N GLN A 189 4.36 -3.79 9.33
CA GLN A 189 4.84 -2.62 8.61
C GLN A 189 6.07 -2.01 9.30
N PHE A 190 7.22 -2.05 8.63
CA PHE A 190 8.46 -1.40 9.08
C PHE A 190 8.50 0.04 8.56
N GLY A 191 7.86 0.95 9.31
CA GLY A 191 7.74 2.35 8.95
C GLY A 191 9.07 3.09 8.97
N LYS A 192 9.22 4.03 8.04
CA LYS A 192 10.33 4.97 7.94
C LYS A 192 9.82 6.37 7.60
N GLN A 193 10.69 7.38 7.63
CA GLN A 193 10.27 8.78 7.54
C GLN A 193 9.45 9.12 6.27
N ASP A 194 9.76 8.47 5.15
CA ASP A 194 9.11 8.69 3.86
C ASP A 194 7.99 7.67 3.53
N GLN A 195 7.79 6.67 4.41
CA GLN A 195 6.80 5.61 4.15
C GLN A 195 6.33 4.92 5.43
N GLY A 196 4.99 4.72 5.55
CA GLY A 196 4.41 4.00 6.69
C GLY A 196 4.42 4.84 7.98
N PHE A 197 3.95 6.09 7.88
CA PHE A 197 4.00 7.06 8.96
C PHE A 197 3.29 6.59 10.24
N VAL A 198 2.19 5.82 10.16
CA VAL A 198 1.50 5.32 11.36
C VAL A 198 2.40 4.39 12.16
N SER A 199 3.00 3.39 11.50
CA SER A 199 3.94 2.46 12.16
C SER A 199 5.19 3.18 12.68
N LEU A 200 5.68 4.19 11.93
CA LEU A 200 6.78 5.04 12.39
C LEU A 200 6.41 5.79 13.68
N TRP A 201 5.19 6.38 13.74
CA TRP A 201 4.74 7.08 14.93
C TRP A 201 4.66 6.15 16.12
N VAL A 202 3.94 5.04 16.01
CA VAL A 202 3.80 4.06 17.10
C VAL A 202 5.15 3.55 17.59
N SER A 203 6.05 3.18 16.66
CA SER A 203 7.39 2.69 17.03
C SER A 203 8.22 3.77 17.70
N SER A 204 8.13 5.03 17.25
CA SER A 204 8.86 6.13 17.87
C SER A 204 8.40 6.42 19.30
N TYR A 205 7.11 6.29 19.58
CA TYR A 205 6.61 6.40 20.96
C TYR A 205 7.09 5.24 21.85
N ILE A 206 7.16 4.00 21.32
CA ILE A 206 7.65 2.83 22.07
C ILE A 206 9.16 2.91 22.33
N PHE A 207 9.94 3.30 21.30
CA PHE A 207 11.41 3.29 21.34
C PHE A 207 12.00 4.67 21.69
N LYS A 208 11.16 5.67 22.02
CA LYS A 208 11.52 7.06 22.38
C LYS A 208 12.42 7.72 21.32
N LYS A 209 12.03 7.61 20.03
CA LYS A 209 12.78 8.20 18.90
C LYS A 209 12.23 9.55 18.49
N ASN A 210 13.06 10.39 17.88
CA ASN A 210 12.67 11.71 17.40
C ASN A 210 11.65 11.60 16.27
N LEU A 211 10.64 12.47 16.33
CA LEU A 211 9.65 12.67 15.28
C LEU A 211 9.64 14.13 14.80
N TYR A 212 9.14 14.32 13.57
CA TYR A 212 9.08 15.61 12.93
C TYR A 212 7.72 15.83 12.26
N TYR A 213 7.08 16.96 12.53
CA TYR A 213 6.02 17.47 11.67
C TYR A 213 6.65 18.20 10.50
N ILE A 214 6.63 17.61 9.31
CA ILE A 214 7.29 18.12 8.11
C ILE A 214 6.25 18.75 7.19
N GLY A 215 6.59 19.93 6.64
CA GLY A 215 5.73 20.66 5.72
C GLY A 215 4.61 21.47 6.37
N TYR A 216 3.99 22.34 5.57
CA TYR A 216 2.90 23.24 5.99
C TYR A 216 3.20 23.94 7.33
N ASN A 217 4.39 24.58 7.40
CA ASN A 217 4.92 25.26 8.59
C ASN A 217 5.10 24.32 9.82
N GLY A 218 5.25 23.02 9.60
CA GLY A 218 5.38 22.05 10.69
C GLY A 218 4.09 21.91 11.51
N SER A 219 2.93 22.11 10.88
CA SER A 219 1.64 22.07 11.56
C SER A 219 1.18 20.66 11.92
N GLY A 220 1.61 19.65 11.19
CA GLY A 220 1.15 18.25 11.33
C GLY A 220 -0.33 18.06 11.03
N LYS A 221 -0.97 18.98 10.27
CA LYS A 221 -2.41 18.99 10.00
C LYS A 221 -2.79 18.34 8.66
N GLN A 222 -1.82 17.86 7.87
CA GLN A 222 -2.11 17.18 6.61
C GLN A 222 -2.95 15.93 6.87
N MET A 223 -4.12 15.84 6.23
CA MET A 223 -5.07 14.75 6.44
C MET A 223 -4.83 13.61 5.45
N ARG A 224 -4.90 12.39 5.92
CA ARG A 224 -4.90 11.15 5.13
C ARG A 224 -5.93 10.19 5.67
N ASP A 225 -6.62 9.50 4.79
CA ASP A 225 -7.30 8.28 5.18
C ASP A 225 -6.30 7.13 5.35
N VAL A 226 -6.58 6.25 6.30
CA VAL A 226 -5.72 5.11 6.60
C VAL A 226 -6.56 3.85 6.64
N LEU A 227 -6.26 2.93 5.74
CA LEU A 227 -6.90 1.61 5.68
C LEU A 227 -6.13 0.60 6.53
N HIS A 228 -6.83 -0.13 7.38
CA HIS A 228 -6.21 -1.26 8.07
C HIS A 228 -5.90 -2.39 7.08
N ILE A 229 -4.71 -2.97 7.20
CA ILE A 229 -4.27 -4.06 6.30
C ILE A 229 -5.24 -5.25 6.30
N PHE A 230 -5.89 -5.54 7.43
CA PHE A 230 -6.86 -6.63 7.52
C PHE A 230 -8.13 -6.37 6.70
N ASP A 231 -8.59 -5.12 6.63
CA ASP A 231 -9.74 -4.76 5.81
C ASP A 231 -9.41 -4.88 4.31
N LEU A 232 -8.16 -4.56 3.92
CA LEU A 232 -7.69 -4.83 2.56
C LEU A 232 -7.65 -6.35 2.29
N CYS A 233 -7.16 -7.16 3.22
CA CYS A 233 -7.15 -8.62 3.06
C CYS A 233 -8.56 -9.19 2.87
N LYS A 234 -9.55 -8.69 3.62
CA LYS A 234 -10.97 -9.05 3.44
C LYS A 234 -11.47 -8.68 2.05
N LEU A 235 -11.17 -7.47 1.58
CA LEU A 235 -11.54 -7.02 0.24
C LEU A 235 -10.94 -7.94 -0.84
N ILE A 236 -9.64 -8.23 -0.76
CA ILE A 236 -8.97 -9.12 -1.71
C ILE A 236 -9.63 -10.50 -1.74
N LEU A 237 -10.01 -11.05 -0.58
CA LEU A 237 -10.75 -12.32 -0.54
C LEU A 237 -12.13 -12.22 -1.24
N LEU A 238 -12.86 -11.13 -1.04
CA LEU A 238 -14.13 -10.89 -1.74
C LEU A 238 -13.92 -10.76 -3.25
N GLN A 239 -12.86 -10.05 -3.68
CA GLN A 239 -12.48 -9.92 -5.08
C GLN A 239 -12.17 -11.29 -5.71
N ILE A 240 -11.39 -12.14 -5.03
CA ILE A 240 -11.09 -13.50 -5.49
C ILE A 240 -12.38 -14.32 -5.68
N LYS A 241 -13.27 -14.30 -4.70
CA LYS A 241 -14.52 -15.08 -4.74
C LYS A 241 -15.49 -14.63 -5.84
N ASN A 242 -15.45 -13.37 -6.21
CA ASN A 242 -16.36 -12.76 -7.19
C ASN A 242 -15.69 -12.43 -8.53
N PHE A 243 -14.46 -12.87 -8.78
CA PHE A 243 -13.67 -12.45 -9.92
C PHE A 243 -14.35 -12.74 -11.27
N ASN A 244 -15.06 -13.85 -11.39
CA ASN A 244 -15.77 -14.22 -12.61
C ASN A 244 -16.94 -13.26 -12.95
N LYS A 245 -17.52 -12.61 -11.94
CA LYS A 245 -18.67 -11.71 -12.07
C LYS A 245 -18.26 -10.24 -12.11
N ILE A 246 -17.20 -9.89 -11.36
CA ILE A 246 -16.76 -8.51 -11.14
C ILE A 246 -15.28 -8.43 -11.48
N ASN A 247 -14.96 -8.06 -12.71
CA ASN A 247 -13.60 -7.89 -13.21
C ASN A 247 -13.51 -6.70 -14.18
N ASN A 248 -12.30 -6.40 -14.65
CA ASN A 248 -11.97 -5.27 -15.53
C ASN A 248 -12.41 -3.93 -14.94
N LEU A 249 -12.19 -3.74 -13.65
CA LEU A 249 -12.61 -2.56 -12.91
C LEU A 249 -11.46 -1.97 -12.08
N ILE A 250 -11.56 -0.65 -11.92
CA ILE A 250 -10.66 0.15 -11.09
C ILE A 250 -11.46 0.69 -9.90
N PHE A 251 -10.90 0.57 -8.70
CA PHE A 251 -11.50 1.02 -7.45
C PHE A 251 -10.57 1.93 -6.66
N ASN A 252 -11.13 2.96 -6.01
CA ASN A 252 -10.48 3.58 -4.86
C ASN A 252 -10.71 2.70 -3.62
N VAL A 253 -9.66 2.52 -2.83
CA VAL A 253 -9.68 1.66 -1.65
C VAL A 253 -8.92 2.33 -0.52
N GLY A 254 -9.61 2.80 0.49
CA GLY A 254 -9.00 3.52 1.62
C GLY A 254 -9.81 3.47 2.89
N GLY A 255 -9.35 4.16 3.93
CA GLY A 255 -10.06 4.32 5.19
C GLY A 255 -11.26 5.25 5.10
N SER A 256 -11.33 6.07 4.04
CA SER A 256 -12.34 7.11 3.83
C SER A 256 -12.44 8.05 5.07
N ASN A 257 -13.57 8.69 5.27
CA ASN A 257 -13.82 9.52 6.47
C ASN A 257 -13.85 8.69 7.76
N TYR A 258 -14.17 7.39 7.68
CA TYR A 258 -14.26 6.50 8.84
C TYR A 258 -12.91 6.31 9.55
N SER A 259 -11.82 6.27 8.78
CA SER A 259 -10.47 6.10 9.31
C SER A 259 -9.53 7.11 8.67
N SER A 260 -9.69 8.38 9.03
CA SER A 260 -8.83 9.48 8.60
C SER A 260 -8.12 10.12 9.78
N THR A 261 -6.89 10.62 9.55
CA THR A 261 -6.09 11.26 10.60
C THR A 261 -5.08 12.24 10.01
N ASN A 262 -4.60 13.12 10.88
CA ASN A 262 -3.40 13.92 10.67
C ASN A 262 -2.36 13.59 11.74
N LEU A 263 -1.10 14.04 11.54
CA LEU A 263 -0.01 13.71 12.46
C LEU A 263 -0.24 14.24 13.89
N LYS A 264 -0.91 15.39 14.04
CA LYS A 264 -1.22 15.96 15.36
C LYS A 264 -2.21 15.09 16.14
N SER A 265 -3.28 14.64 15.48
CA SER A 265 -4.26 13.71 16.07
C SER A 265 -3.67 12.34 16.33
N LEU A 266 -2.86 11.82 15.38
CA LEU A 266 -2.15 10.55 15.53
C LEU A 266 -1.21 10.57 16.75
N SER A 267 -0.51 11.69 16.99
CA SER A 267 0.37 11.83 18.16
C SER A 267 -0.39 11.70 19.47
N LYS A 268 -1.58 12.29 19.58
CA LYS A 268 -2.43 12.14 20.76
C LYS A 268 -2.85 10.68 20.97
N ILE A 269 -3.30 10.00 19.90
CA ILE A 269 -3.70 8.58 19.97
C ILE A 269 -2.50 7.71 20.40
N CYS A 270 -1.29 7.98 19.86
CA CYS A 270 -0.09 7.24 20.25
C CYS A 270 0.27 7.48 21.74
N GLU A 271 0.12 8.71 22.22
CA GLU A 271 0.34 9.05 23.63
C GLU A 271 -0.64 8.30 24.54
N GLU A 272 -1.93 8.31 24.21
CA GLU A 272 -2.99 7.59 24.95
C GLU A 272 -2.71 6.08 25.01
N ILE A 273 -2.37 5.46 23.86
CA ILE A 273 -2.21 3.99 23.78
C ILE A 273 -0.88 3.51 24.37
N THR A 274 0.20 4.27 24.19
CA THR A 274 1.54 3.85 24.66
C THR A 274 1.86 4.29 26.06
N GLY A 275 1.17 5.32 26.60
CA GLY A 275 1.48 5.99 27.86
C GLY A 275 2.79 6.82 27.82
N ASN A 276 3.44 6.95 26.66
CA ASN A 276 4.69 7.67 26.50
C ASN A 276 4.45 9.05 25.88
N LYS A 277 5.25 10.04 26.30
CA LYS A 277 5.31 11.37 25.70
C LYS A 277 6.63 11.55 24.96
N ILE A 278 6.61 12.15 23.78
CA ILE A 278 7.81 12.51 23.02
C ILE A 278 7.68 13.94 22.48
N LYS A 279 8.81 14.64 22.42
CA LYS A 279 8.88 15.97 21.83
C LYS A 279 9.00 15.86 20.31
N ILE A 280 8.04 16.43 19.57
CA ILE A 280 8.02 16.40 18.11
C ILE A 280 8.55 17.73 17.59
N LYS A 281 9.60 17.68 16.75
CA LYS A 281 10.20 18.87 16.13
C LYS A 281 9.39 19.32 14.91
N LYS A 282 9.54 20.59 14.51
CA LYS A 282 8.86 21.17 13.34
C LYS A 282 9.84 21.42 12.21
N VAL A 283 9.48 21.04 10.99
CA VAL A 283 10.21 21.35 9.76
C VAL A 283 9.26 22.10 8.84
N LYS A 284 9.56 23.39 8.57
CA LYS A 284 8.64 24.30 7.85
C LYS A 284 8.52 23.98 6.36
N LYS A 285 9.61 23.53 5.72
CA LYS A 285 9.69 23.30 4.27
C LYS A 285 8.73 22.20 3.83
N THR A 286 7.83 22.52 2.91
CA THR A 286 6.86 21.59 2.31
C THR A 286 7.47 20.98 1.04
N SER A 287 7.38 19.67 0.90
CA SER A 287 7.73 18.97 -0.34
C SER A 287 6.74 19.34 -1.45
N ILE A 288 7.22 19.48 -2.68
CA ILE A 288 6.39 19.73 -3.88
C ILE A 288 5.40 18.58 -4.14
N TYR A 289 5.62 17.41 -3.56
CA TYR A 289 4.77 16.24 -3.66
C TYR A 289 3.83 16.05 -2.47
N ASP A 290 3.91 16.93 -1.47
CA ASP A 290 2.99 16.84 -0.35
C ASP A 290 1.63 17.46 -0.72
N ILE A 291 0.58 16.90 -0.13
CA ILE A 291 -0.80 17.32 -0.34
C ILE A 291 -1.44 17.59 1.01
N PRO A 292 -2.29 18.60 1.15
CA PRO A 292 -2.89 18.95 2.44
C PRO A 292 -3.99 17.97 2.85
N TRP A 293 -4.67 17.38 1.87
CA TRP A 293 -5.83 16.52 2.09
C TRP A 293 -5.89 15.38 1.07
N TYR A 294 -6.20 14.18 1.55
CA TYR A 294 -6.64 13.07 0.72
C TYR A 294 -7.50 12.11 1.56
N CYS A 295 -8.72 11.83 1.10
CA CYS A 295 -9.58 10.76 1.59
C CYS A 295 -10.26 10.09 0.41
N SER A 296 -10.20 8.77 0.34
CA SER A 296 -10.75 7.96 -0.74
C SER A 296 -12.28 7.93 -0.71
N ASP A 297 -12.91 8.09 -1.86
CA ASP A 297 -14.29 7.66 -2.05
C ASP A 297 -14.34 6.16 -2.35
N ASN A 298 -14.89 5.40 -1.42
CA ASN A 298 -15.04 3.95 -1.52
C ASN A 298 -16.40 3.52 -2.12
N SER A 299 -17.27 4.44 -2.56
CA SER A 299 -18.65 4.13 -2.97
C SER A 299 -18.72 3.04 -4.04
N LYS A 300 -17.83 3.09 -5.05
CA LYS A 300 -17.77 2.11 -6.14
C LYS A 300 -17.40 0.70 -5.63
N VAL A 301 -16.39 0.57 -4.80
CA VAL A 301 -15.96 -0.73 -4.24
C VAL A 301 -16.96 -1.26 -3.23
N SER A 302 -17.57 -0.37 -2.42
CA SER A 302 -18.63 -0.73 -1.47
C SER A 302 -19.86 -1.30 -2.20
N LYS A 303 -20.30 -0.66 -3.28
CA LYS A 303 -21.42 -1.15 -4.08
C LYS A 303 -21.11 -2.49 -4.74
N ALA A 304 -19.89 -2.66 -5.28
CA ALA A 304 -19.52 -3.87 -6.00
C ALA A 304 -19.40 -5.11 -5.09
N TYR A 305 -18.89 -4.95 -3.87
CA TYR A 305 -18.55 -6.08 -3.00
C TYR A 305 -19.28 -6.08 -1.65
N ASN A 306 -20.20 -5.15 -1.40
CA ASN A 306 -20.80 -4.93 -0.07
C ASN A 306 -19.71 -4.81 1.02
N TRP A 307 -18.63 -4.11 0.71
CA TRP A 307 -17.45 -3.96 1.56
C TRP A 307 -17.31 -2.52 2.06
N LYS A 308 -16.89 -2.39 3.32
CA LYS A 308 -16.48 -1.13 3.93
C LYS A 308 -15.33 -1.37 4.92
N PRO A 309 -14.49 -0.36 5.21
CA PRO A 309 -13.51 -0.48 6.29
C PRO A 309 -14.22 -0.67 7.64
N GLU A 310 -13.72 -1.61 8.44
CA GLU A 310 -14.27 -1.94 9.76
C GLU A 310 -13.40 -1.42 10.90
N LYS A 311 -12.10 -1.17 10.64
CA LYS A 311 -11.13 -0.70 11.63
C LYS A 311 -10.80 0.77 11.41
N ASN A 312 -10.94 1.58 12.46
CA ASN A 312 -10.59 2.99 12.46
C ASN A 312 -9.11 3.22 12.83
N ILE A 313 -8.67 4.47 12.81
CA ILE A 313 -7.26 4.83 13.10
C ILE A 313 -6.81 4.41 14.51
N LYS A 314 -7.69 4.42 15.51
CA LYS A 314 -7.37 4.01 16.89
C LYS A 314 -7.13 2.49 16.96
N ASP A 315 -7.94 1.71 16.23
CA ASP A 315 -7.75 0.26 16.08
C ASP A 315 -6.42 -0.05 15.40
N ILE A 316 -6.09 0.68 14.32
CA ILE A 316 -4.83 0.52 13.59
C ILE A 316 -3.64 0.76 14.51
N VAL A 317 -3.63 1.87 15.24
CA VAL A 317 -2.55 2.22 16.19
C VAL A 317 -2.42 1.15 17.27
N ASN A 318 -3.55 0.67 17.83
CA ASN A 318 -3.57 -0.35 18.86
C ASN A 318 -3.02 -1.70 18.35
N ASP A 319 -3.39 -2.12 17.15
CA ASP A 319 -2.91 -3.38 16.56
C ASP A 319 -1.40 -3.31 16.24
N VAL A 320 -0.92 -2.17 15.73
CA VAL A 320 0.53 -1.92 15.54
C VAL A 320 1.26 -1.92 16.88
N TYR A 321 0.69 -1.27 17.90
CA TYR A 321 1.27 -1.24 19.24
C TYR A 321 1.39 -2.63 19.85
N LYS A 322 0.32 -3.43 19.82
CA LYS A 322 0.32 -4.82 20.32
C LYS A 322 1.38 -5.67 19.63
N TRP A 323 1.47 -5.57 18.30
CA TRP A 323 2.48 -6.29 17.52
C TRP A 323 3.90 -5.88 17.92
N LEU A 324 4.18 -4.58 18.01
CA LEU A 324 5.49 -4.06 18.39
C LEU A 324 5.86 -4.44 19.84
N LYS A 325 4.91 -4.36 20.77
CA LYS A 325 5.12 -4.69 22.19
C LYS A 325 5.46 -6.17 22.36
N ALA A 326 4.68 -7.05 21.70
CA ALA A 326 4.91 -8.50 21.77
C ALA A 326 6.25 -8.94 21.16
N ASN A 327 6.83 -8.15 20.24
CA ASN A 327 8.07 -8.49 19.54
C ASN A 327 9.19 -7.45 19.79
N LYS A 328 9.11 -6.68 20.88
CA LYS A 328 9.94 -5.48 21.12
C LYS A 328 11.43 -5.72 20.94
N ASN A 329 11.96 -6.76 21.58
CA ASN A 329 13.40 -7.06 21.55
C ASN A 329 13.88 -7.44 20.13
N LEU A 330 13.09 -8.26 19.41
CA LEU A 330 13.41 -8.70 18.07
C LEU A 330 13.29 -7.55 17.05
N LEU A 331 12.32 -6.66 17.23
CA LEU A 331 12.02 -5.61 16.28
C LEU A 331 12.81 -4.32 16.47
N LYS A 332 13.43 -4.12 17.64
CA LYS A 332 14.21 -2.89 17.96
C LYS A 332 15.25 -2.53 16.90
N LYS A 333 15.90 -3.52 16.28
CA LYS A 333 16.91 -3.32 15.23
C LYS A 333 16.33 -2.81 13.90
N TYR A 334 15.02 -2.93 13.69
CA TYR A 334 14.34 -2.52 12.45
C TYR A 334 13.77 -1.11 12.53
N PHE A 335 13.63 -0.54 13.69
CA PHE A 335 13.17 0.82 13.98
C PHE A 335 14.28 1.62 14.64
#